data_d716bee4d5300a2bd4ff1ebaa8e746a0
#
_entry.id   d716bee4d5300a2bd4ff1ebaa8e746a0
#
_cell.length_a   1.000
_cell.length_b   1.000
_cell.length_c   1.000
_cell.angle_alpha   90.00
_cell.angle_beta   90.00
_cell.angle_gamma   90.00
#
_symmetry.space_group_name_H-M   'P 1'
#
loop_
_entity.id
_entity.type
_entity.pdbx_description
1 polymer ?
#
loop_
_entity_poly.entity_id
_entity_poly.type
_entity_poly.pdbx_seq_one_letter_code
_entity_poly.pdbx_strand_id
1 'polypeptide(L)'
;DFGKSTDPTSILYNGPYLLKALTTKSSIEFTKNENYWDKDHVYFDNIKLTYDDGSDQESLERNFTDGVYNLARLFPTSSNYSKVEKQYKDNIFYTQPGSAVEGVGINIDRQTYGHTSKENDQQKTSTKTALLNKDFRQSLGFAIDRTNYAAQLNGKEGGSTAVRNIFVKPDFVQADGKDFGTMVMDQLPAYGDEWSGVNLADSQDGLYNPEKAKAEFAKAKEALQAEGVQFPIHLDVPVNQSSKITVNQVQSIKQSVESALGKDNVVLDIHQLSADDFNNITYSAPNAAAEDWDLSVGVAWDPDYLDPSTYLDVLKTTSSENTKSFMGYDDPNSQAVEKVGLKEYDQLVDDASKETTDLKARYEKYAKAQAWLTDSALYLPTTTYNGAAAVISRIKPFSGAYAQAGDKGSSYYFKYLKSQDDIVTKKQYDSAYKDWLKERAKSNDKAQKDLAKHVK
;
A
#
# COMPACT_ATOMS: atom_id res chain seq x y z
N ASP A 1 -3.80 -30.03 -13.20
CA ASP A 1 -2.56 -29.97 -12.44
C ASP A 1 -1.81 -28.65 -12.58
N PHE A 2 -2.47 -27.61 -13.12
CA PHE A 2 -1.92 -26.25 -13.22
C PHE A 2 -1.41 -25.78 -11.85
N GLY A 3 -0.16 -25.27 -11.81
CA GLY A 3 0.47 -24.77 -10.58
C GLY A 3 1.01 -25.84 -9.61
N LYS A 4 0.82 -27.11 -9.90
CA LYS A 4 1.31 -28.22 -9.04
C LYS A 4 2.71 -28.73 -9.40
N SER A 5 3.30 -28.21 -10.47
CA SER A 5 4.61 -28.65 -10.96
C SER A 5 5.43 -27.43 -11.38
N THR A 6 6.74 -27.52 -11.18
CA THR A 6 7.73 -26.58 -11.74
C THR A 6 8.11 -26.90 -13.18
N ASP A 7 7.54 -27.98 -13.77
CA ASP A 7 7.75 -28.35 -15.16
C ASP A 7 7.02 -27.36 -16.10
N PRO A 8 7.76 -26.58 -16.91
CA PRO A 8 7.17 -25.62 -17.84
C PRO A 8 6.20 -26.24 -18.85
N THR A 9 6.35 -27.53 -19.17
CA THR A 9 5.51 -28.24 -20.15
C THR A 9 4.12 -28.56 -19.61
N SER A 10 3.89 -28.46 -18.31
CA SER A 10 2.60 -28.68 -17.66
C SER A 10 1.67 -27.46 -17.68
N ILE A 11 2.11 -26.33 -18.29
CA ILE A 11 1.40 -25.05 -18.32
C ILE A 11 0.94 -24.74 -19.73
N LEU A 12 -0.30 -24.25 -19.88
CA LEU A 12 -0.79 -23.65 -21.13
C LEU A 12 -0.52 -22.15 -21.11
N TYR A 13 0.09 -21.64 -22.17
CA TYR A 13 0.52 -20.25 -22.30
C TYR A 13 -0.28 -19.51 -23.37
N ASN A 14 -0.75 -18.30 -23.00
CA ASN A 14 -1.34 -17.35 -23.95
C ASN A 14 -0.68 -15.95 -23.85
N GLY A 15 0.32 -15.80 -22.99
CA GLY A 15 1.03 -14.56 -22.74
C GLY A 15 2.26 -14.34 -23.62
N PRO A 16 2.94 -13.19 -23.47
CA PRO A 16 4.11 -12.81 -24.27
C PRO A 16 5.36 -13.63 -23.97
N TYR A 17 5.39 -14.36 -22.86
CA TYR A 17 6.53 -15.17 -22.44
C TYR A 17 6.10 -16.57 -22.00
N LEU A 18 7.01 -17.51 -22.18
CA LEU A 18 6.92 -18.88 -21.70
C LEU A 18 7.86 -19.05 -20.51
N LEU A 19 7.44 -19.79 -19.49
CA LEU A 19 8.35 -20.23 -18.42
C LEU A 19 9.37 -21.20 -19.04
N LYS A 20 10.65 -20.87 -18.95
CA LYS A 20 11.76 -21.70 -19.41
C LYS A 20 12.29 -22.60 -18.30
N ALA A 21 12.47 -22.03 -17.10
CA ALA A 21 12.95 -22.74 -15.92
C ALA A 21 12.48 -22.04 -14.64
N LEU A 22 12.25 -22.85 -13.62
CA LEU A 22 12.01 -22.37 -12.25
C LEU A 22 12.85 -23.22 -11.27
N THR A 23 13.78 -22.55 -10.60
CA THR A 23 14.63 -23.15 -9.56
C THR A 23 14.35 -22.47 -8.24
N THR A 24 13.76 -23.20 -7.30
CA THR A 24 13.36 -22.67 -6.00
C THR A 24 14.53 -21.98 -5.28
N LYS A 25 14.28 -20.78 -4.73
CA LYS A 25 15.29 -19.94 -4.05
C LYS A 25 16.54 -19.66 -4.91
N SER A 26 16.41 -19.64 -6.23
CA SER A 26 17.52 -19.35 -7.17
C SER A 26 17.06 -18.43 -8.29
N SER A 27 16.24 -18.93 -9.24
CA SER A 27 15.84 -18.11 -10.38
C SER A 27 14.54 -18.56 -11.04
N ILE A 28 13.87 -17.60 -11.70
CA ILE A 28 12.80 -17.85 -12.67
C ILE A 28 13.29 -17.32 -14.02
N GLU A 29 13.25 -18.16 -15.04
CA GLU A 29 13.68 -17.80 -16.39
C GLU A 29 12.49 -17.90 -17.35
N PHE A 30 12.33 -16.85 -18.16
CA PHE A 30 11.33 -16.81 -19.23
C PHE A 30 12.00 -16.64 -20.58
N THR A 31 11.34 -17.16 -21.62
CA THR A 31 11.70 -16.93 -23.03
C THR A 31 10.51 -16.35 -23.78
N LYS A 32 10.78 -15.56 -24.80
CA LYS A 32 9.75 -14.97 -25.68
C LYS A 32 8.85 -16.05 -26.27
N ASN A 33 7.54 -15.79 -26.29
CA ASN A 33 6.56 -16.65 -26.94
C ASN A 33 6.40 -16.23 -28.41
N GLU A 34 7.01 -16.96 -29.31
CA GLU A 34 6.93 -16.69 -30.75
C GLU A 34 5.52 -16.87 -31.35
N ASN A 35 4.62 -17.54 -30.61
CA ASN A 35 3.22 -17.72 -31.00
C ASN A 35 2.29 -16.65 -30.41
N TYR A 36 2.84 -15.71 -29.63
CA TYR A 36 2.04 -14.63 -29.06
C TYR A 36 1.50 -13.70 -30.14
N TRP A 37 0.22 -13.39 -30.08
CA TRP A 37 -0.48 -12.61 -31.11
C TRP A 37 0.11 -11.22 -31.36
N ASP A 38 0.73 -10.60 -30.33
CA ASP A 38 1.33 -9.28 -30.36
C ASP A 38 2.85 -9.32 -30.09
N LYS A 39 3.51 -10.35 -30.64
CA LYS A 39 4.94 -10.62 -30.43
C LYS A 39 5.87 -9.51 -30.93
N ASP A 40 5.40 -8.67 -31.87
CA ASP A 40 6.19 -7.57 -32.42
C ASP A 40 6.44 -6.45 -31.38
N HIS A 41 5.65 -6.43 -30.30
CA HIS A 41 5.84 -5.54 -29.14
C HIS A 41 6.56 -6.22 -27.95
N VAL A 42 7.13 -7.38 -28.15
CA VAL A 42 7.93 -8.11 -27.15
C VAL A 42 9.40 -8.01 -27.55
N TYR A 43 10.16 -7.16 -26.86
CA TYR A 43 11.50 -6.77 -27.26
C TYR A 43 12.63 -7.54 -26.57
N PHE A 44 12.35 -8.23 -25.47
CA PHE A 44 13.31 -9.08 -24.79
C PHE A 44 13.09 -10.54 -25.15
N ASP A 45 14.14 -11.21 -25.61
CA ASP A 45 14.08 -12.64 -25.94
C ASP A 45 14.07 -13.51 -24.67
N ASN A 46 14.76 -13.06 -23.64
CA ASN A 46 14.87 -13.77 -22.37
C ASN A 46 14.75 -12.79 -21.18
N ILE A 47 14.13 -13.27 -20.10
CA ILE A 47 14.04 -12.58 -18.82
C ILE A 47 14.50 -13.54 -17.75
N LYS A 48 15.36 -13.08 -16.86
CA LYS A 48 15.79 -13.81 -15.69
C LYS A 48 15.51 -13.00 -14.43
N LEU A 49 14.71 -13.56 -13.55
CA LEU A 49 14.51 -13.07 -12.18
C LEU A 49 15.40 -13.91 -11.26
N THR A 50 16.24 -13.25 -10.48
CA THR A 50 17.11 -13.90 -9.51
C THR A 50 16.53 -13.72 -8.12
N TYR A 51 16.51 -14.78 -7.32
CA TYR A 51 16.06 -14.70 -5.94
C TYR A 51 17.03 -13.89 -5.10
N ASP A 52 16.49 -12.95 -4.33
CA ASP A 52 17.19 -12.18 -3.31
C ASP A 52 16.36 -12.27 -2.02
N ASP A 53 16.99 -12.64 -0.90
CA ASP A 53 16.32 -12.78 0.39
C ASP A 53 16.28 -11.48 1.20
N GLY A 54 16.81 -10.39 0.64
CA GLY A 54 16.86 -9.09 1.29
C GLY A 54 17.89 -8.96 2.41
N SER A 55 18.70 -9.99 2.67
CA SER A 55 19.70 -9.97 3.75
C SER A 55 20.89 -9.06 3.41
N ASP A 56 21.24 -8.94 2.13
CA ASP A 56 22.30 -8.09 1.60
C ASP A 56 21.75 -6.99 0.68
N GLN A 57 21.43 -5.84 1.25
CA GLN A 57 20.91 -4.69 0.51
C GLN A 57 21.88 -4.14 -0.57
N GLU A 58 23.16 -4.49 -0.50
CA GLU A 58 24.17 -4.03 -1.44
C GLU A 58 24.32 -4.97 -2.64
N SER A 59 23.73 -6.18 -2.58
CA SER A 59 23.83 -7.19 -3.65
C SER A 59 23.27 -6.70 -4.97
N LEU A 60 22.16 -5.96 -4.94
CA LEU A 60 21.47 -5.48 -6.14
C LEU A 60 22.35 -4.49 -6.94
N GLU A 61 22.97 -3.54 -6.25
CA GLU A 61 23.88 -2.56 -6.86
C GLU A 61 25.13 -3.24 -7.43
N ARG A 62 25.77 -4.16 -6.68
CA ARG A 62 26.94 -4.90 -7.17
C ARG A 62 26.61 -5.66 -8.46
N ASN A 63 25.52 -6.40 -8.49
CA ASN A 63 25.10 -7.14 -9.69
C ASN A 63 24.77 -6.23 -10.88
N PHE A 64 24.25 -5.03 -10.63
CA PHE A 64 24.06 -4.02 -11.69
C PHE A 64 25.41 -3.50 -12.23
N THR A 65 26.34 -3.20 -11.34
CA THR A 65 27.69 -2.73 -11.68
C THR A 65 28.44 -3.78 -12.51
N ASP A 66 28.33 -5.04 -12.13
CA ASP A 66 28.92 -6.18 -12.82
C ASP A 66 28.21 -6.56 -14.13
N GLY A 67 27.13 -5.85 -14.49
CA GLY A 67 26.35 -6.08 -15.71
C GLY A 67 25.43 -7.30 -15.66
N VAL A 68 25.21 -7.89 -14.48
CA VAL A 68 24.30 -9.03 -14.29
C VAL A 68 22.85 -8.57 -14.32
N TYR A 69 22.56 -7.38 -13.75
CA TYR A 69 21.21 -6.80 -13.73
C TYR A 69 21.10 -5.59 -14.65
N ASN A 70 19.92 -5.42 -15.24
CA ASN A 70 19.57 -4.23 -16.04
C ASN A 70 18.90 -3.13 -15.21
N LEU A 71 18.46 -3.46 -14.00
CA LEU A 71 17.86 -2.55 -13.04
C LEU A 71 18.24 -3.00 -11.65
N ALA A 72 18.57 -2.04 -10.78
CA ALA A 72 18.78 -2.28 -9.35
C ALA A 72 18.05 -1.22 -8.52
N ARG A 73 17.30 -1.70 -7.52
CA ARG A 73 16.84 -0.87 -6.43
C ARG A 73 18.04 -0.53 -5.54
N LEU A 74 18.08 0.71 -5.08
CA LEU A 74 19.06 1.19 -4.11
C LEU A 74 18.37 1.39 -2.75
N PHE A 75 19.15 1.19 -1.70
CA PHE A 75 18.69 1.40 -0.33
C PHE A 75 19.48 2.56 0.28
N PRO A 76 18.94 3.79 0.31
CA PRO A 76 19.63 4.96 0.84
C PRO A 76 20.05 4.84 2.32
N THR A 77 19.49 3.86 3.02
CA THR A 77 19.82 3.52 4.41
C THR A 77 20.94 2.49 4.57
N SER A 78 21.43 1.94 3.45
CA SER A 78 22.54 0.98 3.48
C SER A 78 23.89 1.66 3.75
N SER A 79 24.86 0.89 4.25
CA SER A 79 26.15 1.40 4.68
C SER A 79 27.03 1.93 3.53
N ASN A 80 26.87 1.38 2.32
CA ASN A 80 27.63 1.77 1.14
C ASN A 80 26.98 2.89 0.30
N TYR A 81 25.77 3.34 0.64
CA TYR A 81 25.01 4.25 -0.22
C TYR A 81 25.76 5.51 -0.60
N SER A 82 26.51 6.13 0.32
CA SER A 82 27.31 7.31 0.02
C SER A 82 28.38 7.09 -1.07
N LYS A 83 28.88 5.85 -1.21
CA LYS A 83 29.80 5.49 -2.30
C LYS A 83 29.03 5.33 -3.61
N VAL A 84 27.90 4.63 -3.57
CA VAL A 84 27.00 4.42 -4.73
C VAL A 84 26.51 5.75 -5.28
N GLU A 85 26.07 6.66 -4.40
CA GLU A 85 25.62 8.00 -4.78
C GLU A 85 26.70 8.81 -5.49
N LYS A 86 27.96 8.75 -5.02
CA LYS A 86 29.08 9.41 -5.71
C LYS A 86 29.37 8.80 -7.07
N GLN A 87 29.25 7.48 -7.21
CA GLN A 87 29.53 6.75 -8.45
C GLN A 87 28.47 7.02 -9.51
N TYR A 88 27.19 7.06 -9.12
CA TYR A 88 26.04 7.15 -10.00
C TYR A 88 25.26 8.45 -9.86
N LYS A 89 25.90 9.53 -9.42
CA LYS A 89 25.31 10.82 -9.08
C LYS A 89 24.20 11.30 -10.03
N ASP A 90 24.44 11.22 -11.34
CA ASP A 90 23.53 11.70 -12.37
C ASP A 90 22.54 10.61 -12.87
N ASN A 91 22.67 9.40 -12.36
CA ASN A 91 21.93 8.22 -12.81
C ASN A 91 20.92 7.72 -11.76
N ILE A 92 21.02 8.19 -10.51
CA ILE A 92 20.05 7.82 -9.47
C ILE A 92 18.79 8.68 -9.64
N PHE A 93 17.65 8.02 -9.71
CA PHE A 93 16.35 8.70 -9.71
C PHE A 93 15.36 7.90 -8.86
N TYR A 94 14.33 8.59 -8.36
CA TYR A 94 13.21 7.95 -7.67
C TYR A 94 12.10 7.65 -8.67
N THR A 95 11.61 6.41 -8.67
CA THR A 95 10.47 6.03 -9.50
C THR A 95 9.19 6.68 -8.99
N GLN A 96 8.17 6.75 -9.84
CA GLN A 96 6.87 7.30 -9.44
C GLN A 96 6.19 6.37 -8.41
N PRO A 97 5.33 6.90 -7.52
CA PRO A 97 4.48 6.08 -6.66
C PRO A 97 3.66 5.07 -7.47
N GLY A 98 3.70 3.81 -7.07
CA GLY A 98 2.91 2.75 -7.69
C GLY A 98 1.42 2.84 -7.34
N SER A 99 0.64 1.89 -7.87
CA SER A 99 -0.79 1.76 -7.56
C SER A 99 -1.05 1.14 -6.20
N ALA A 100 -0.22 0.20 -5.77
CA ALA A 100 -0.40 -0.50 -4.50
C ALA A 100 -0.29 0.44 -3.29
N VAL A 101 -1.12 0.20 -2.30
CA VAL A 101 -1.12 0.90 -1.01
C VAL A 101 -0.66 -0.04 0.09
N GLU A 102 0.10 0.48 1.03
CA GLU A 102 0.48 -0.16 2.29
C GLU A 102 0.05 0.72 3.45
N GLY A 103 -0.35 0.11 4.57
CA GLY A 103 -0.76 0.85 5.74
C GLY A 103 -0.83 0.00 7.00
N VAL A 104 -1.51 0.56 7.99
CA VAL A 104 -1.74 -0.07 9.29
C VAL A 104 -3.19 -0.57 9.35
N GLY A 105 -3.35 -1.89 9.49
CA GLY A 105 -4.61 -2.52 9.82
C GLY A 105 -4.95 -2.33 11.31
N ILE A 106 -6.23 -2.23 11.62
CA ILE A 106 -6.75 -2.06 12.99
C ILE A 106 -7.66 -3.22 13.31
N ASN A 107 -7.29 -4.03 14.30
CA ASN A 107 -8.12 -5.16 14.73
C ASN A 107 -9.27 -4.67 15.61
N ILE A 108 -10.47 -4.67 15.06
CA ILE A 108 -11.68 -4.23 15.77
C ILE A 108 -12.33 -5.36 16.60
N ASP A 109 -11.92 -6.60 16.40
CA ASP A 109 -12.55 -7.76 17.06
C ASP A 109 -11.56 -8.83 17.54
N ARG A 110 -10.40 -8.41 18.06
CA ARG A 110 -9.35 -9.32 18.54
C ARG A 110 -9.87 -10.29 19.59
N GLN A 111 -9.57 -11.59 19.39
CA GLN A 111 -10.03 -12.69 20.25
C GLN A 111 -8.87 -13.43 20.92
N THR A 112 -7.67 -13.43 20.31
CA THR A 112 -6.47 -14.13 20.81
C THR A 112 -5.45 -13.14 21.33
N TYR A 113 -4.78 -13.50 22.46
CA TYR A 113 -3.81 -12.67 23.17
C TYR A 113 -2.57 -13.48 23.58
N GLY A 114 -2.08 -14.33 22.69
CA GLY A 114 -0.84 -15.09 22.89
C GLY A 114 0.41 -14.24 22.84
N HIS A 115 0.36 -13.17 22.03
CA HIS A 115 1.42 -12.18 21.88
C HIS A 115 0.92 -10.82 22.39
N THR A 116 0.92 -10.64 23.70
CA THR A 116 0.41 -9.42 24.33
C THR A 116 1.27 -8.96 25.48
N SER A 117 1.39 -7.64 25.63
CA SER A 117 1.96 -6.98 26.83
C SER A 117 0.89 -6.62 27.86
N LYS A 118 -0.39 -6.89 27.58
CA LYS A 118 -1.50 -6.62 28.49
C LYS A 118 -1.48 -7.61 29.67
N GLU A 119 -1.49 -7.09 30.88
CA GLU A 119 -1.32 -7.88 32.10
C GLU A 119 -2.63 -8.50 32.62
N ASN A 120 -3.78 -7.96 32.20
CA ASN A 120 -5.08 -8.39 32.71
C ASN A 120 -6.21 -8.14 31.71
N ASP A 121 -7.39 -8.68 31.99
CA ASP A 121 -8.56 -8.57 31.12
C ASP A 121 -9.12 -7.16 31.01
N GLN A 122 -8.89 -6.30 32.02
CA GLN A 122 -9.30 -4.90 31.97
C GLN A 122 -8.52 -4.14 30.89
N GLN A 123 -7.20 -4.37 30.79
CA GLN A 123 -6.39 -3.76 29.71
C GLN A 123 -6.80 -4.28 28.33
N LYS A 124 -7.11 -5.57 28.19
CA LYS A 124 -7.63 -6.15 26.94
C LYS A 124 -8.95 -5.47 26.52
N THR A 125 -9.89 -5.35 27.46
CA THR A 125 -11.19 -4.69 27.25
C THR A 125 -11.00 -3.21 26.93
N SER A 126 -10.13 -2.51 27.65
CA SER A 126 -9.83 -1.09 27.42
C SER A 126 -9.31 -0.86 26.01
N THR A 127 -8.37 -1.68 25.53
CA THR A 127 -7.84 -1.58 24.16
C THR A 127 -8.91 -1.86 23.13
N LYS A 128 -9.71 -2.93 23.30
CA LYS A 128 -10.79 -3.26 22.37
C LYS A 128 -11.82 -2.11 22.28
N THR A 129 -12.23 -1.55 23.41
CA THR A 129 -13.16 -0.41 23.46
C THR A 129 -12.56 0.83 22.77
N ALA A 130 -11.28 1.12 23.01
CA ALA A 130 -10.60 2.25 22.39
C ALA A 130 -10.52 2.09 20.86
N LEU A 131 -10.19 0.91 20.33
CA LEU A 131 -10.12 0.66 18.89
C LEU A 131 -11.49 0.73 18.20
N LEU A 132 -12.60 0.56 18.92
CA LEU A 132 -13.95 0.76 18.40
C LEU A 132 -14.39 2.24 18.41
N ASN A 133 -13.67 3.12 19.11
CA ASN A 133 -13.95 4.57 19.13
C ASN A 133 -13.30 5.26 17.92
N LYS A 134 -14.08 6.00 17.13
CA LYS A 134 -13.62 6.68 15.91
C LYS A 134 -12.55 7.74 16.21
N ASP A 135 -12.80 8.60 17.19
CA ASP A 135 -11.88 9.70 17.52
C ASP A 135 -10.53 9.17 18.00
N PHE A 136 -10.52 8.01 18.69
CA PHE A 136 -9.28 7.33 19.06
C PHE A 136 -8.51 6.85 17.81
N ARG A 137 -9.16 6.22 16.85
CA ARG A 137 -8.50 5.79 15.60
C ARG A 137 -8.01 6.97 14.77
N GLN A 138 -8.79 8.05 14.69
CA GLN A 138 -8.38 9.29 14.02
C GLN A 138 -7.16 9.91 14.70
N SER A 139 -7.11 9.90 16.04
CA SER A 139 -5.94 10.38 16.77
C SER A 139 -4.66 9.62 16.41
N LEU A 140 -4.75 8.29 16.24
CA LEU A 140 -3.63 7.47 15.74
C LEU A 140 -3.26 7.85 14.30
N GLY A 141 -4.24 8.04 13.44
CA GLY A 141 -4.06 8.41 12.04
C GLY A 141 -3.32 9.74 11.85
N PHE A 142 -3.65 10.76 12.67
CA PHE A 142 -2.97 12.06 12.67
C PHE A 142 -1.63 12.04 13.42
N ALA A 143 -1.37 11.05 14.28
CA ALA A 143 -0.12 10.92 15.03
C ALA A 143 1.00 10.20 14.26
N ILE A 144 0.68 9.44 13.20
CA ILE A 144 1.66 8.70 12.40
C ILE A 144 2.40 9.64 11.46
N ASP A 145 3.73 9.81 11.66
CA ASP A 145 4.64 10.49 10.74
C ASP A 145 5.02 9.54 9.59
N ARG A 146 4.23 9.63 8.50
CA ARG A 146 4.39 8.78 7.30
C ARG A 146 5.68 9.06 6.57
N THR A 147 6.14 10.30 6.58
CA THR A 147 7.42 10.69 5.95
C THR A 147 8.58 10.02 6.66
N ASN A 148 8.58 10.03 8.00
CA ASN A 148 9.62 9.34 8.76
C ASN A 148 9.53 7.81 8.62
N TYR A 149 8.31 7.26 8.61
CA TYR A 149 8.08 5.84 8.34
C TYR A 149 8.69 5.42 6.98
N ALA A 150 8.36 6.15 5.93
CA ALA A 150 8.86 5.88 4.58
C ALA A 150 10.39 6.09 4.46
N ALA A 151 10.96 7.03 5.22
CA ALA A 151 12.39 7.31 5.24
C ALA A 151 13.22 6.13 5.78
N GLN A 152 12.64 5.23 6.59
CA GLN A 152 13.34 4.02 7.06
C GLN A 152 13.74 3.08 5.90
N LEU A 153 13.02 3.13 4.79
CA LEU A 153 13.32 2.36 3.58
C LEU A 153 14.00 3.22 2.50
N ASN A 154 13.46 4.41 2.25
CA ASN A 154 13.83 5.24 1.09
C ASN A 154 14.86 6.34 1.43
N GLY A 155 15.34 6.39 2.66
CA GLY A 155 16.20 7.47 3.14
C GLY A 155 15.44 8.80 3.30
N LYS A 156 16.13 9.78 3.89
CA LYS A 156 15.52 11.08 4.20
C LYS A 156 14.98 11.81 2.96
N GLU A 157 15.70 11.77 1.86
CA GLU A 157 15.32 12.46 0.62
C GLU A 157 14.16 11.79 -0.12
N GLY A 158 14.06 10.45 -0.02
CA GLY A 158 13.00 9.66 -0.65
C GLY A 158 11.78 9.41 0.23
N GLY A 159 11.82 9.81 1.51
CA GLY A 159 10.76 9.50 2.46
C GLY A 159 9.40 10.04 2.00
N SER A 160 9.30 11.32 1.69
CA SER A 160 8.03 11.91 1.26
C SER A 160 7.49 11.34 -0.04
N THR A 161 8.36 10.93 -0.98
CA THR A 161 7.94 10.46 -2.31
C THR A 161 7.07 9.21 -2.26
N ALA A 162 7.23 8.38 -1.22
CA ALA A 162 6.49 7.14 -1.05
C ALA A 162 5.18 7.31 -0.25
N VAL A 163 4.92 8.47 0.34
CA VAL A 163 3.75 8.66 1.21
C VAL A 163 2.45 8.56 0.43
N ARG A 164 1.51 7.79 0.98
CA ARG A 164 0.13 7.60 0.54
C ARG A 164 -0.82 7.96 1.69
N ASN A 165 -1.83 8.81 1.42
CA ASN A 165 -2.74 9.31 2.44
C ASN A 165 -4.11 8.63 2.43
N ILE A 166 -4.52 8.03 1.31
CA ILE A 166 -5.81 7.31 1.17
C ILE A 166 -5.61 5.93 0.57
N PHE A 167 -6.60 5.06 0.72
CA PHE A 167 -6.52 3.67 0.27
C PHE A 167 -6.45 3.56 -1.26
N VAL A 168 -7.36 4.22 -1.97
CA VAL A 168 -7.29 4.34 -3.43
C VAL A 168 -6.20 5.34 -3.81
N LYS A 169 -5.37 5.02 -4.80
CA LYS A 169 -4.38 5.98 -5.32
C LYS A 169 -5.06 7.28 -5.77
N PRO A 170 -4.62 8.48 -5.32
CA PRO A 170 -5.32 9.74 -5.60
C PRO A 170 -5.52 10.06 -7.08
N ASP A 171 -4.55 9.77 -7.94
CA ASP A 171 -4.62 9.97 -9.40
C ASP A 171 -4.98 8.68 -10.18
N PHE A 172 -5.64 7.72 -9.51
CA PHE A 172 -5.97 6.42 -10.10
C PHE A 172 -6.94 6.56 -11.28
N VAL A 173 -8.01 7.34 -11.09
CA VAL A 173 -8.99 7.69 -12.11
C VAL A 173 -9.28 9.19 -12.09
N GLN A 174 -9.80 9.69 -13.22
CA GLN A 174 -10.15 11.09 -13.39
C GLN A 174 -11.49 11.22 -14.11
N ALA A 175 -12.27 12.24 -13.77
CA ALA A 175 -13.43 12.68 -14.54
C ALA A 175 -13.51 14.22 -14.52
N ASP A 176 -13.83 14.82 -15.66
CA ASP A 176 -13.94 16.28 -15.84
C ASP A 176 -12.73 17.08 -15.33
N GLY A 177 -11.53 16.52 -15.49
CA GLY A 177 -10.28 17.16 -15.05
C GLY A 177 -9.99 17.09 -13.56
N LYS A 178 -10.86 16.47 -12.75
CA LYS A 178 -10.62 16.17 -11.35
C LYS A 178 -10.09 14.74 -11.19
N ASP A 179 -9.04 14.57 -10.41
CA ASP A 179 -8.60 13.25 -9.95
C ASP A 179 -9.44 12.74 -8.77
N PHE A 180 -9.34 11.44 -8.50
CA PHE A 180 -10.10 10.79 -7.46
C PHE A 180 -9.81 11.37 -6.06
N GLY A 181 -8.55 11.66 -5.76
CA GLY A 181 -8.16 12.26 -4.47
C GLY A 181 -8.81 13.62 -4.23
N THR A 182 -8.95 14.44 -5.29
CA THR A 182 -9.67 15.73 -5.22
C THR A 182 -11.16 15.51 -4.95
N MET A 183 -11.78 14.50 -5.61
CA MET A 183 -13.18 14.16 -5.34
C MET A 183 -13.39 13.73 -3.89
N VAL A 184 -12.45 12.96 -3.31
CA VAL A 184 -12.48 12.56 -1.88
C VAL A 184 -12.36 13.77 -0.96
N MET A 185 -11.41 14.69 -1.23
CA MET A 185 -11.24 15.91 -0.43
C MET A 185 -12.48 16.80 -0.42
N ASP A 186 -13.24 16.82 -1.51
CA ASP A 186 -14.52 17.56 -1.58
C ASP A 186 -15.60 16.98 -0.67
N GLN A 187 -15.53 15.68 -0.32
CA GLN A 187 -16.51 15.00 0.54
C GLN A 187 -16.17 15.10 2.04
N LEU A 188 -14.89 15.12 2.39
CA LEU A 188 -14.43 15.02 3.78
C LEU A 188 -14.96 16.12 4.71
N PRO A 189 -15.13 17.39 4.31
CA PRO A 189 -15.65 18.43 5.21
C PRO A 189 -17.06 18.14 5.76
N ALA A 190 -17.81 17.22 5.13
CA ALA A 190 -19.12 16.80 5.64
C ALA A 190 -19.02 15.94 6.92
N TYR A 191 -17.84 15.38 7.22
CA TYR A 191 -17.62 14.53 8.38
C TYR A 191 -17.11 15.29 9.61
N GLY A 192 -16.40 16.41 9.42
CA GLY A 192 -15.94 17.24 10.54
C GLY A 192 -14.87 18.27 10.16
N ASP A 193 -14.66 19.22 11.07
CA ASP A 193 -13.68 20.31 10.91
C ASP A 193 -12.23 19.80 10.93
N GLU A 194 -11.97 18.61 11.47
CA GLU A 194 -10.66 17.95 11.49
C GLU A 194 -10.11 17.73 10.08
N TRP A 195 -10.98 17.64 9.08
CA TRP A 195 -10.61 17.46 7.67
C TRP A 195 -10.32 18.76 6.93
N SER A 196 -10.53 19.92 7.59
CA SER A 196 -10.25 21.22 6.97
C SER A 196 -8.76 21.36 6.65
N GLY A 197 -8.46 21.73 5.41
CA GLY A 197 -7.11 22.00 4.92
C GLY A 197 -6.23 20.75 4.74
N VAL A 198 -6.79 19.55 4.84
CA VAL A 198 -6.05 18.30 4.59
C VAL A 198 -5.80 18.13 3.09
N ASN A 199 -4.57 17.80 2.73
CA ASN A 199 -4.18 17.46 1.36
C ASN A 199 -3.89 15.94 1.27
N LEU A 200 -4.68 15.22 0.48
CA LEU A 200 -4.60 13.77 0.34
C LEU A 200 -3.78 13.29 -0.87
N ALA A 201 -3.13 14.20 -1.60
CA ALA A 201 -2.27 13.83 -2.72
C ALA A 201 -1.10 12.96 -2.26
N ASP A 202 -0.59 12.11 -3.16
CA ASP A 202 0.63 11.33 -2.91
C ASP A 202 1.88 12.22 -2.78
N SER A 203 2.94 11.63 -2.27
CA SER A 203 4.28 12.22 -2.16
C SER A 203 4.36 13.43 -1.21
N GLN A 204 3.44 13.50 -0.27
CA GLN A 204 3.48 14.44 0.86
C GLN A 204 2.62 13.88 2.00
N ASP A 205 2.95 14.21 3.26
CA ASP A 205 2.18 13.77 4.43
C ASP A 205 1.14 14.83 4.81
N GLY A 206 -0.06 14.70 4.25
CA GLY A 206 -1.17 15.61 4.51
C GLY A 206 -1.96 15.28 5.78
N LEU A 207 -1.73 14.10 6.35
CA LEU A 207 -2.44 13.64 7.55
C LEU A 207 -1.66 13.86 8.84
N TYR A 208 -0.32 13.80 8.82
CA TYR A 208 0.48 13.97 10.03
C TYR A 208 0.27 15.35 10.63
N ASN A 209 -0.37 15.40 11.79
CA ASN A 209 -0.64 16.62 12.53
C ASN A 209 -0.78 16.30 14.03
N PRO A 210 0.29 16.45 14.83
CA PRO A 210 0.25 16.15 16.25
C PRO A 210 -0.79 16.96 17.06
N GLU A 211 -1.13 18.16 16.62
CA GLU A 211 -2.14 18.96 17.32
C GLU A 211 -3.56 18.45 17.05
N LYS A 212 -3.87 18.06 15.78
CA LYS A 212 -5.12 17.35 15.48
C LYS A 212 -5.18 16.00 16.22
N ALA A 213 -4.07 15.25 16.25
CA ALA A 213 -3.98 14.00 17.00
C ALA A 213 -4.36 14.18 18.48
N LYS A 214 -3.83 15.21 19.14
CA LYS A 214 -4.17 15.53 20.54
C LYS A 214 -5.63 15.94 20.69
N ALA A 215 -6.17 16.72 19.75
CA ALA A 215 -7.56 17.18 19.80
C ALA A 215 -8.54 16.00 19.70
N GLU A 216 -8.34 15.10 18.72
CA GLU A 216 -9.16 13.91 18.58
C GLU A 216 -8.98 12.95 19.76
N PHE A 217 -7.75 12.80 20.26
CA PHE A 217 -7.51 11.99 21.45
C PHE A 217 -8.21 12.55 22.69
N ALA A 218 -8.30 13.86 22.85
CA ALA A 218 -9.00 14.48 23.98
C ALA A 218 -10.51 14.15 23.96
N LYS A 219 -11.15 14.21 22.77
CA LYS A 219 -12.55 13.77 22.57
C LYS A 219 -12.71 12.29 22.91
N ALA A 220 -11.84 11.45 22.34
CA ALA A 220 -11.84 10.01 22.60
C ALA A 220 -11.69 9.69 24.07
N LYS A 221 -10.73 10.35 24.75
CA LYS A 221 -10.43 10.09 26.17
C LYS A 221 -11.62 10.36 27.07
N GLU A 222 -12.33 11.46 26.85
CA GLU A 222 -13.55 11.78 27.61
C GLU A 222 -14.61 10.70 27.47
N ALA A 223 -14.91 10.28 26.22
CA ALA A 223 -15.89 9.22 25.94
C ALA A 223 -15.44 7.87 26.53
N LEU A 224 -14.18 7.50 26.34
CA LEU A 224 -13.64 6.23 26.82
C LEU A 224 -13.59 6.13 28.35
N GLN A 225 -13.29 7.24 29.04
CA GLN A 225 -13.36 7.28 30.50
C GLN A 225 -14.78 7.08 31.02
N ALA A 226 -15.78 7.62 30.32
CA ALA A 226 -17.18 7.39 30.67
C ALA A 226 -17.61 5.92 30.49
N GLU A 227 -16.96 5.18 29.57
CA GLU A 227 -17.13 3.74 29.38
C GLU A 227 -16.27 2.88 30.35
N GLY A 228 -15.50 3.49 31.28
CA GLY A 228 -14.67 2.79 32.25
C GLY A 228 -13.32 2.29 31.70
N VAL A 229 -12.88 2.82 30.57
CA VAL A 229 -11.59 2.49 29.95
C VAL A 229 -10.43 3.01 30.83
N GLN A 230 -9.44 2.15 31.03
CA GLN A 230 -8.22 2.49 31.78
C GLN A 230 -7.07 2.84 30.83
N PHE A 231 -6.28 3.82 31.19
CA PHE A 231 -5.09 4.28 30.48
C PHE A 231 -3.81 3.89 31.22
N PRO A 232 -2.67 3.69 30.50
CA PRO A 232 -2.52 3.83 29.05
C PRO A 232 -3.20 2.70 28.28
N ILE A 233 -3.61 2.99 27.03
CA ILE A 233 -4.03 1.98 26.08
C ILE A 233 -2.80 1.27 25.54
N HIS A 234 -2.71 -0.03 25.70
CA HIS A 234 -1.65 -0.88 25.19
C HIS A 234 -2.01 -1.46 23.83
N LEU A 235 -1.23 -1.15 22.79
CA LEU A 235 -1.43 -1.60 21.41
C LEU A 235 -0.33 -2.59 21.03
N ASP A 236 -0.65 -3.87 20.94
CA ASP A 236 0.29 -4.91 20.52
C ASP A 236 0.50 -4.85 19.00
N VAL A 237 1.77 -4.75 18.58
CA VAL A 237 2.19 -4.60 17.18
C VAL A 237 3.22 -5.68 16.85
N PRO A 238 2.84 -6.79 16.22
CA PRO A 238 3.81 -7.80 15.79
C PRO A 238 4.66 -7.29 14.64
N VAL A 239 5.91 -7.75 14.58
CA VAL A 239 6.82 -7.46 13.48
C VAL A 239 7.75 -8.64 13.23
N ASN A 240 8.01 -8.94 11.95
CA ASN A 240 9.01 -9.94 11.57
C ASN A 240 10.42 -9.43 11.90
N GLN A 241 11.08 -10.06 12.86
CA GLN A 241 12.40 -9.67 13.36
C GLN A 241 13.53 -9.80 12.34
N SER A 242 13.36 -10.57 11.27
CA SER A 242 14.38 -10.72 10.22
C SER A 242 14.48 -9.50 9.32
N SER A 243 13.43 -8.66 9.24
CA SER A 243 13.42 -7.43 8.45
C SER A 243 13.77 -6.20 9.30
N LYS A 244 15.04 -5.81 9.30
CA LYS A 244 15.49 -4.59 10.02
C LYS A 244 14.75 -3.33 9.59
N ILE A 245 14.41 -3.22 8.30
CA ILE A 245 13.68 -2.07 7.76
C ILE A 245 12.29 -2.02 8.40
N THR A 246 11.55 -3.13 8.38
CA THR A 246 10.20 -3.19 8.96
C THR A 246 10.22 -2.93 10.46
N VAL A 247 11.21 -3.48 11.19
CA VAL A 247 11.41 -3.17 12.62
C VAL A 247 11.60 -1.67 12.84
N ASN A 248 12.45 -1.00 12.03
CA ASN A 248 12.67 0.45 12.14
C ASN A 248 11.41 1.25 11.77
N GLN A 249 10.65 0.79 10.76
CA GLN A 249 9.38 1.41 10.39
C GLN A 249 8.36 1.36 11.53
N VAL A 250 8.17 0.20 12.16
CA VAL A 250 7.27 0.05 13.33
C VAL A 250 7.76 0.89 14.51
N GLN A 251 9.08 0.95 14.75
CA GLN A 251 9.67 1.83 15.77
C GLN A 251 9.39 3.32 15.50
N SER A 252 9.41 3.74 14.22
CA SER A 252 9.10 5.12 13.87
C SER A 252 7.63 5.49 14.13
N ILE A 253 6.69 4.56 13.88
CA ILE A 253 5.27 4.72 14.25
C ILE A 253 5.15 4.85 15.77
N LYS A 254 5.75 3.91 16.52
CA LYS A 254 5.77 3.98 17.98
C LYS A 254 6.24 5.35 18.48
N GLN A 255 7.37 5.82 17.95
CA GLN A 255 7.94 7.09 18.35
C GLN A 255 7.02 8.28 18.07
N SER A 256 6.43 8.35 16.88
CA SER A 256 5.55 9.46 16.48
C SER A 256 4.25 9.46 17.30
N VAL A 257 3.60 8.30 17.45
CA VAL A 257 2.35 8.15 18.20
C VAL A 257 2.55 8.47 19.70
N GLU A 258 3.54 7.85 20.33
CA GLU A 258 3.82 8.08 21.76
C GLU A 258 4.30 9.51 22.05
N SER A 259 4.99 10.16 21.09
CA SER A 259 5.38 11.57 21.22
C SER A 259 4.19 12.51 21.09
N ALA A 260 3.25 12.21 20.19
CA ALA A 260 2.06 13.05 19.99
C ALA A 260 1.03 12.90 21.12
N LEU A 261 0.74 11.67 21.54
CA LEU A 261 -0.36 11.36 22.46
C LEU A 261 0.09 11.22 23.92
N GLY A 262 1.38 10.96 24.17
CA GLY A 262 1.96 10.72 25.49
C GLY A 262 1.83 9.26 25.94
N LYS A 263 2.90 8.73 26.56
CA LYS A 263 2.98 7.34 27.02
C LYS A 263 2.01 7.00 28.16
N ASP A 264 1.56 8.01 28.91
CA ASP A 264 0.53 7.84 29.94
C ASP A 264 -0.86 7.62 29.33
N ASN A 265 -1.00 7.80 28.02
CA ASN A 265 -2.24 7.65 27.28
C ASN A 265 -2.21 6.44 26.33
N VAL A 266 -1.14 6.29 25.54
CA VAL A 266 -1.01 5.23 24.53
C VAL A 266 0.41 4.69 24.54
N VAL A 267 0.54 3.36 24.55
CA VAL A 267 1.81 2.63 24.45
C VAL A 267 1.70 1.64 23.29
N LEU A 268 2.65 1.68 22.36
CA LEU A 268 2.78 0.65 21.33
C LEU A 268 3.76 -0.41 21.82
N ASP A 269 3.27 -1.63 21.97
CA ASP A 269 4.05 -2.79 22.42
C ASP A 269 4.48 -3.62 21.21
N ILE A 270 5.77 -3.54 20.85
CA ILE A 270 6.31 -4.18 19.65
C ILE A 270 6.75 -5.60 19.99
N HIS A 271 6.14 -6.60 19.33
CA HIS A 271 6.48 -8.01 19.45
C HIS A 271 7.29 -8.46 18.24
N GLN A 272 8.61 -8.65 18.44
CA GLN A 272 9.50 -9.15 17.39
C GLN A 272 9.40 -10.67 17.33
N LEU A 273 8.91 -11.21 16.22
CA LEU A 273 8.60 -12.61 16.02
C LEU A 273 9.45 -13.22 14.89
N SER A 274 9.56 -14.55 14.87
CA SER A 274 10.07 -15.23 13.69
C SER A 274 9.16 -14.98 12.48
N ALA A 275 9.65 -15.18 11.25
CA ALA A 275 8.83 -14.98 10.05
C ALA A 275 7.59 -15.89 10.05
N ASP A 276 7.74 -17.14 10.50
CA ASP A 276 6.64 -18.10 10.54
C ASP A 276 5.60 -17.72 11.60
N ASP A 277 6.02 -17.36 12.81
CA ASP A 277 5.11 -16.93 13.88
C ASP A 277 4.37 -15.65 13.48
N PHE A 278 5.10 -14.65 12.92
CA PHE A 278 4.49 -13.44 12.40
C PHE A 278 3.41 -13.73 11.36
N ASN A 279 3.73 -14.55 10.35
CA ASN A 279 2.78 -14.90 9.29
C ASN A 279 1.55 -15.65 9.84
N ASN A 280 1.74 -16.55 10.78
CA ASN A 280 0.67 -17.38 11.34
C ASN A 280 -0.36 -16.57 12.14
N ILE A 281 0.01 -15.42 12.70
CA ILE A 281 -0.88 -14.55 13.49
C ILE A 281 -1.34 -13.31 12.73
N THR A 282 -0.92 -13.14 11.47
CA THR A 282 -1.28 -12.03 10.60
C THR A 282 -1.77 -12.58 9.25
N TYR A 283 -1.01 -12.39 8.21
CA TYR A 283 -1.36 -12.66 6.82
C TYR A 283 -1.87 -14.09 6.56
N SER A 284 -1.26 -15.10 7.19
CA SER A 284 -1.61 -16.51 7.02
C SER A 284 -2.52 -17.04 8.12
N ALA A 285 -3.05 -16.19 8.98
CA ALA A 285 -4.00 -16.63 10.01
C ALA A 285 -5.21 -17.33 9.35
N PRO A 286 -5.64 -18.49 9.85
CA PRO A 286 -6.71 -19.27 9.20
C PRO A 286 -8.09 -18.63 9.30
N ASN A 287 -8.30 -17.74 10.27
CA ASN A 287 -9.55 -17.00 10.51
C ASN A 287 -9.24 -15.77 11.37
N ALA A 288 -10.21 -14.88 11.55
CA ALA A 288 -10.05 -13.65 12.34
C ALA A 288 -9.75 -13.94 13.82
N ALA A 289 -10.26 -15.04 14.38
CA ALA A 289 -9.97 -15.38 15.77
C ALA A 289 -8.50 -15.73 16.02
N ALA A 290 -7.74 -16.12 14.98
CA ALA A 290 -6.30 -16.38 15.06
C ALA A 290 -5.45 -15.11 14.82
N GLU A 291 -6.04 -14.00 14.41
CA GLU A 291 -5.35 -12.71 14.27
C GLU A 291 -5.00 -12.17 15.66
N ASP A 292 -3.71 -12.21 16.01
CA ASP A 292 -3.22 -11.93 17.39
C ASP A 292 -2.42 -10.61 17.43
N TRP A 293 -3.11 -9.52 17.15
CA TRP A 293 -2.54 -8.17 17.12
C TRP A 293 -3.64 -7.12 17.34
N ASP A 294 -3.26 -5.91 17.77
CA ASP A 294 -4.13 -4.73 17.79
C ASP A 294 -3.91 -3.86 16.55
N LEU A 295 -2.65 -3.71 16.14
CA LEU A 295 -2.26 -3.02 14.91
C LEU A 295 -1.36 -3.95 14.08
N SER A 296 -1.67 -4.11 12.80
CA SER A 296 -0.83 -4.83 11.84
C SER A 296 -0.22 -3.85 10.84
N VAL A 297 1.11 -3.70 10.86
CA VAL A 297 1.84 -2.78 9.98
C VAL A 297 2.30 -3.51 8.73
N GLY A 298 2.10 -2.87 7.56
CA GLY A 298 2.47 -3.45 6.27
C GLY A 298 1.34 -4.20 5.58
N VAL A 299 0.10 -4.05 6.04
CA VAL A 299 -1.06 -4.60 5.33
C VAL A 299 -1.25 -3.83 4.02
N ALA A 300 -1.27 -4.55 2.90
CA ALA A 300 -1.19 -3.94 1.58
C ALA A 300 -2.27 -4.44 0.62
N TRP A 301 -2.59 -3.60 -0.37
CA TRP A 301 -3.46 -3.96 -1.48
C TRP A 301 -2.92 -3.42 -2.80
N ASP A 302 -3.00 -4.23 -3.85
CA ASP A 302 -2.67 -3.84 -5.22
C ASP A 302 -3.91 -4.01 -6.12
N PRO A 303 -4.29 -3.01 -6.95
CA PRO A 303 -5.51 -3.05 -7.74
C PRO A 303 -5.44 -4.11 -8.85
N ASP A 304 -6.58 -4.75 -9.14
CA ASP A 304 -6.71 -5.74 -10.20
C ASP A 304 -7.07 -5.12 -11.56
N TYR A 305 -7.75 -3.96 -11.56
CA TYR A 305 -8.24 -3.27 -12.77
C TYR A 305 -8.44 -1.77 -12.51
N LEU A 306 -8.61 -0.98 -13.58
CA LEU A 306 -8.68 0.48 -13.51
C LEU A 306 -10.10 0.99 -13.17
N ASP A 307 -10.55 0.71 -11.97
CA ASP A 307 -11.77 1.25 -11.37
C ASP A 307 -11.63 1.29 -9.85
N PRO A 308 -12.12 2.32 -9.13
CA PRO A 308 -11.98 2.41 -7.67
C PRO A 308 -12.55 1.22 -6.88
N SER A 309 -13.51 0.49 -7.47
CA SER A 309 -14.08 -0.71 -6.86
C SER A 309 -13.03 -1.75 -6.50
N THR A 310 -11.97 -1.88 -7.30
CA THR A 310 -10.89 -2.86 -7.04
C THR A 310 -10.21 -2.64 -5.69
N TYR A 311 -10.21 -1.41 -5.17
CA TYR A 311 -9.72 -1.11 -3.83
C TYR A 311 -10.83 -1.22 -2.77
N LEU A 312 -12.01 -0.67 -3.06
CA LEU A 312 -13.00 -0.44 -2.02
C LEU A 312 -13.87 -1.68 -1.76
N ASP A 313 -14.10 -2.53 -2.77
CA ASP A 313 -14.90 -3.75 -2.60
C ASP A 313 -14.26 -4.75 -1.63
N VAL A 314 -12.92 -4.74 -1.51
CA VAL A 314 -12.20 -5.70 -0.65
C VAL A 314 -12.36 -5.42 0.85
N LEU A 315 -12.81 -4.23 1.21
CA LEU A 315 -13.07 -3.84 2.60
C LEU A 315 -14.55 -3.94 2.99
N LYS A 316 -15.42 -4.39 2.09
CA LYS A 316 -16.83 -4.69 2.42
C LYS A 316 -16.93 -5.80 3.45
N THR A 317 -17.94 -5.75 4.29
CA THR A 317 -18.16 -6.76 5.34
C THR A 317 -18.31 -8.18 4.80
N THR A 318 -18.63 -8.33 3.51
CA THR A 318 -18.74 -9.62 2.81
C THR A 318 -17.42 -10.15 2.27
N SER A 319 -16.31 -9.42 2.40
CA SER A 319 -14.97 -9.81 1.90
C SER A 319 -14.11 -10.40 3.03
N SER A 320 -14.61 -11.43 3.71
CA SER A 320 -14.03 -11.98 4.95
C SER A 320 -12.54 -12.30 4.90
N GLU A 321 -12.04 -12.77 3.77
CA GLU A 321 -10.60 -13.07 3.58
C GLU A 321 -9.72 -11.82 3.68
N ASN A 322 -10.22 -10.67 3.21
CA ASN A 322 -9.50 -9.40 3.28
C ASN A 322 -9.74 -8.68 4.61
N THR A 323 -11.01 -8.61 5.07
CA THR A 323 -11.34 -7.91 6.31
C THR A 323 -10.68 -8.54 7.54
N LYS A 324 -10.44 -9.85 7.51
CA LYS A 324 -9.62 -10.55 8.50
C LYS A 324 -8.25 -9.88 8.66
N SER A 325 -7.50 -9.73 7.58
CA SER A 325 -6.12 -9.19 7.63
C SER A 325 -6.05 -7.67 7.76
N PHE A 326 -7.10 -6.95 7.34
CA PHE A 326 -7.15 -5.48 7.42
C PHE A 326 -7.75 -4.97 8.72
N MET A 327 -8.76 -5.67 9.27
CA MET A 327 -9.56 -5.19 10.39
C MET A 327 -9.81 -6.24 11.48
N GLY A 328 -9.25 -7.45 11.36
CA GLY A 328 -9.30 -8.49 12.39
C GLY A 328 -10.68 -9.11 12.59
N TYR A 329 -11.57 -9.10 11.58
CA TYR A 329 -12.88 -9.74 11.67
C TYR A 329 -13.23 -10.51 10.38
N ASP A 330 -14.05 -11.56 10.50
CA ASP A 330 -14.59 -12.36 9.39
C ASP A 330 -16.10 -12.63 9.50
N ASP A 331 -16.74 -12.28 10.64
CA ASP A 331 -18.20 -12.28 10.79
C ASP A 331 -18.78 -10.90 10.46
N PRO A 332 -19.52 -10.76 9.32
CA PRO A 332 -20.13 -9.49 8.93
C PRO A 332 -21.25 -9.02 9.86
N ASN A 333 -21.68 -9.83 10.82
CA ASN A 333 -22.73 -9.50 11.78
C ASN A 333 -22.20 -9.37 13.22
N SER A 334 -20.86 -9.30 13.40
CA SER A 334 -20.30 -9.12 14.73
C SER A 334 -20.68 -7.75 15.31
N GLN A 335 -20.73 -7.67 16.64
CA GLN A 335 -21.00 -6.40 17.34
C GLN A 335 -19.96 -5.32 17.01
N ALA A 336 -18.72 -5.71 16.73
CA ALA A 336 -17.66 -4.79 16.35
C ALA A 336 -17.97 -4.12 14.99
N VAL A 337 -18.40 -4.90 14.00
CA VAL A 337 -18.84 -4.41 12.68
C VAL A 337 -19.98 -3.40 12.79
N GLU A 338 -20.98 -3.72 13.64
CA GLU A 338 -22.11 -2.82 13.89
C GLU A 338 -21.64 -1.52 14.58
N LYS A 339 -20.82 -1.65 15.63
CA LYS A 339 -20.36 -0.49 16.44
C LYS A 339 -19.51 0.50 15.63
N VAL A 340 -18.71 0.03 14.67
CA VAL A 340 -17.89 0.92 13.81
C VAL A 340 -18.63 1.40 12.54
N GLY A 341 -19.85 0.94 12.29
CA GLY A 341 -20.70 1.42 11.20
C GLY A 341 -20.36 0.88 9.82
N LEU A 342 -19.67 -0.26 9.69
CA LEU A 342 -19.24 -0.81 8.39
C LEU A 342 -20.39 -1.14 7.42
N LYS A 343 -21.63 -1.33 7.91
CA LYS A 343 -22.80 -1.50 7.04
C LYS A 343 -23.15 -0.25 6.22
N GLU A 344 -22.83 0.95 6.73
CA GLU A 344 -22.93 2.19 5.96
C GLU A 344 -21.90 2.21 4.82
N TYR A 345 -20.66 1.77 5.10
CA TYR A 345 -19.63 1.63 4.08
C TYR A 345 -20.06 0.67 2.96
N ASP A 346 -20.59 -0.52 3.32
CA ASP A 346 -21.13 -1.47 2.34
C ASP A 346 -22.16 -0.81 1.43
N GLN A 347 -23.09 -0.04 2.00
CA GLN A 347 -24.13 0.65 1.24
C GLN A 347 -23.54 1.68 0.26
N LEU A 348 -22.53 2.46 0.69
CA LEU A 348 -21.88 3.45 -0.15
C LEU A 348 -21.17 2.78 -1.35
N VAL A 349 -20.48 1.67 -1.11
CA VAL A 349 -19.82 0.89 -2.16
C VAL A 349 -20.84 0.26 -3.11
N ASP A 350 -21.93 -0.33 -2.58
CA ASP A 350 -23.00 -0.92 -3.39
C ASP A 350 -23.70 0.12 -4.25
N ASP A 351 -23.93 1.33 -3.75
CA ASP A 351 -24.57 2.40 -4.52
C ASP A 351 -23.65 2.94 -5.63
N ALA A 352 -22.32 2.93 -5.39
CA ALA A 352 -21.35 3.25 -6.41
C ALA A 352 -21.27 2.17 -7.50
N SER A 353 -21.32 0.89 -7.10
CA SER A 353 -21.24 -0.25 -8.04
C SER A 353 -22.41 -0.31 -9.01
N LYS A 354 -23.61 0.14 -8.60
CA LYS A 354 -24.81 0.21 -9.44
C LYS A 354 -24.75 1.28 -10.52
N GLU A 355 -23.87 2.27 -10.37
CA GLU A 355 -23.68 3.31 -11.40
C GLU A 355 -22.83 2.76 -12.53
N THR A 356 -23.46 2.48 -13.67
CA THR A 356 -22.80 1.85 -14.83
C THR A 356 -22.87 2.71 -16.09
N THR A 357 -23.54 3.85 -16.04
CA THR A 357 -23.82 4.69 -17.21
C THR A 357 -23.08 6.01 -17.21
N ASP A 358 -22.80 6.57 -16.04
CA ASP A 358 -22.08 7.84 -15.86
C ASP A 358 -20.81 7.63 -15.03
N LEU A 359 -19.65 7.64 -15.68
CA LEU A 359 -18.35 7.45 -15.03
C LEU A 359 -18.06 8.51 -13.97
N LYS A 360 -18.46 9.75 -14.19
CA LYS A 360 -18.26 10.82 -13.22
C LYS A 360 -19.08 10.54 -11.96
N ALA A 361 -20.36 10.29 -12.12
CA ALA A 361 -21.26 9.96 -11.02
C ALA A 361 -20.77 8.70 -10.27
N ARG A 362 -20.26 7.69 -11.00
CA ARG A 362 -19.66 6.49 -10.41
C ARG A 362 -18.46 6.84 -9.54
N TYR A 363 -17.52 7.62 -10.05
CA TYR A 363 -16.30 7.98 -9.31
C TYR A 363 -16.60 8.89 -8.12
N GLU A 364 -17.56 9.82 -8.23
CA GLU A 364 -18.02 10.65 -7.11
C GLU A 364 -18.65 9.80 -5.99
N LYS A 365 -19.42 8.76 -6.35
CA LYS A 365 -19.98 7.82 -5.36
C LYS A 365 -18.89 6.99 -4.67
N TYR A 366 -17.91 6.47 -5.41
CA TYR A 366 -16.76 5.80 -4.81
C TYR A 366 -15.90 6.76 -3.97
N ALA A 367 -15.75 8.01 -4.38
CA ALA A 367 -15.07 9.03 -3.58
C ALA A 367 -15.77 9.27 -2.24
N LYS A 368 -17.10 9.19 -2.20
CA LYS A 368 -17.86 9.25 -0.95
C LYS A 368 -17.58 8.04 -0.05
N ALA A 369 -17.51 6.82 -0.62
CA ALA A 369 -17.13 5.62 0.12
C ALA A 369 -15.70 5.72 0.66
N GLN A 370 -14.76 6.22 -0.15
CA GLN A 370 -13.37 6.46 0.31
C GLN A 370 -13.31 7.55 1.40
N ALA A 371 -14.10 8.61 1.30
CA ALA A 371 -14.14 9.65 2.33
C ALA A 371 -14.66 9.09 3.66
N TRP A 372 -15.70 8.25 3.63
CA TRP A 372 -16.17 7.52 4.80
C TRP A 372 -15.07 6.63 5.40
N LEU A 373 -14.36 5.86 4.56
CA LEU A 373 -13.26 5.00 5.00
C LEU A 373 -12.14 5.83 5.66
N THR A 374 -11.78 6.97 5.06
CA THR A 374 -10.78 7.90 5.59
C THR A 374 -11.21 8.47 6.95
N ASP A 375 -12.46 8.93 7.06
CA ASP A 375 -13.02 9.46 8.31
C ASP A 375 -13.14 8.39 9.39
N SER A 376 -13.52 7.18 9.04
CA SER A 376 -13.62 6.06 10.00
C SER A 376 -12.29 5.67 10.61
N ALA A 377 -11.18 5.97 9.93
CA ALA A 377 -9.81 5.57 10.30
C ALA A 377 -9.68 4.07 10.63
N LEU A 378 -10.45 3.20 9.96
CA LEU A 378 -10.40 1.74 10.15
C LEU A 378 -9.19 1.10 9.46
N TYR A 379 -8.59 1.79 8.52
CA TYR A 379 -7.31 1.47 7.91
C TYR A 379 -6.52 2.77 7.76
N LEU A 380 -5.25 2.76 8.14
CA LEU A 380 -4.40 3.94 8.13
C LEU A 380 -3.33 3.79 7.03
N PRO A 381 -3.56 4.31 5.82
CA PRO A 381 -2.55 4.28 4.76
C PRO A 381 -1.26 4.95 5.20
N THR A 382 -0.12 4.40 4.76
CA THR A 382 1.21 4.96 5.06
C THR A 382 2.00 5.27 3.80
N THR A 383 2.21 4.26 2.95
CA THR A 383 3.06 4.39 1.77
C THR A 383 2.48 3.67 0.56
N THR A 384 3.05 3.96 -0.61
CA THR A 384 2.92 3.05 -1.75
C THR A 384 3.80 1.82 -1.51
N TYR A 385 3.25 0.62 -1.72
CA TYR A 385 3.99 -0.63 -1.57
C TYR A 385 5.03 -0.82 -2.69
N ASN A 386 4.72 -0.36 -3.90
CA ASN A 386 5.60 -0.42 -5.06
C ASN A 386 5.85 0.99 -5.65
N GLY A 387 6.97 1.15 -6.32
CA GLY A 387 7.40 2.47 -6.80
C GLY A 387 8.05 3.33 -5.70
N ALA A 388 8.21 4.60 -5.99
CA ALA A 388 8.86 5.61 -5.13
C ALA A 388 10.23 5.16 -4.57
N ALA A 389 10.92 4.28 -5.28
CA ALA A 389 12.21 3.72 -4.90
C ALA A 389 13.36 4.42 -5.62
N ALA A 390 14.49 4.60 -4.93
CA ALA A 390 15.74 4.96 -5.57
C ALA A 390 16.25 3.82 -6.46
N VAL A 391 16.55 4.10 -7.72
CA VAL A 391 16.99 3.08 -8.68
C VAL A 391 18.10 3.59 -9.58
N ILE A 392 18.88 2.63 -10.11
CA ILE A 392 19.73 2.78 -11.29
C ILE A 392 19.26 1.78 -12.35
N SER A 393 19.24 2.16 -13.61
CA SER A 393 18.57 1.36 -14.65
C SER A 393 19.18 1.54 -16.03
N ARG A 394 19.15 0.47 -16.83
CA ARG A 394 19.32 0.47 -18.29
C ARG A 394 18.00 0.25 -19.03
N ILE A 395 16.88 0.15 -18.30
CA ILE A 395 15.54 0.08 -18.90
C ILE A 395 15.11 1.49 -19.29
N LYS A 396 14.70 1.68 -20.54
CA LYS A 396 14.21 2.98 -21.03
C LYS A 396 12.99 3.42 -20.22
N PRO A 397 13.03 4.63 -19.61
CA PRO A 397 11.93 5.11 -18.78
C PRO A 397 10.62 5.14 -19.56
N PHE A 398 9.54 4.73 -18.92
CA PHE A 398 8.17 4.78 -19.44
C PHE A 398 7.99 4.10 -20.80
N SER A 399 8.83 3.13 -21.16
CA SER A 399 8.68 2.33 -22.37
C SER A 399 7.62 1.23 -22.24
N GLY A 400 7.13 0.95 -21.04
CA GLY A 400 6.05 -0.01 -20.78
C GLY A 400 4.66 0.51 -21.17
N ALA A 401 3.62 -0.25 -20.82
CA ALA A 401 2.24 0.14 -21.05
C ALA A 401 1.86 1.40 -20.23
N TYR A 402 0.93 2.21 -20.76
CA TYR A 402 0.43 3.38 -20.05
C TYR A 402 -0.37 3.03 -18.78
N ALA A 403 -1.11 1.96 -18.81
CA ALA A 403 -1.84 1.45 -17.66
C ALA A 403 -0.94 0.45 -16.91
N GLN A 404 -0.33 0.89 -15.85
CA GLN A 404 0.29 0.00 -14.86
C GLN A 404 -0.74 -0.48 -13.83
N ALA A 405 -1.89 0.14 -13.80
CA ALA A 405 -3.03 -0.33 -13.05
C ALA A 405 -3.82 -1.30 -13.92
N GLY A 406 -3.91 -2.50 -13.54
CA GLY A 406 -4.71 -3.44 -14.29
C GLY A 406 -4.52 -4.87 -13.88
N ASP A 407 -3.46 -5.18 -13.17
CA ASP A 407 -3.32 -6.46 -12.49
C ASP A 407 -2.28 -6.38 -11.37
N LYS A 408 -2.38 -7.28 -10.41
CA LYS A 408 -1.43 -7.44 -9.29
C LYS A 408 -0.03 -7.86 -9.72
N GLY A 409 0.14 -8.20 -10.97
CA GLY A 409 1.41 -8.62 -11.55
C GLY A 409 2.09 -7.52 -12.38
N SER A 410 1.63 -6.26 -12.33
CA SER A 410 2.13 -5.20 -13.21
C SER A 410 3.64 -4.97 -13.13
N SER A 411 4.27 -5.22 -11.99
CA SER A 411 5.73 -5.17 -11.83
C SER A 411 6.49 -6.23 -12.64
N TYR A 412 5.82 -7.30 -13.05
CA TYR A 412 6.35 -8.37 -13.89
C TYR A 412 5.89 -8.26 -15.36
N TYR A 413 5.32 -7.14 -15.74
CA TYR A 413 4.80 -6.94 -17.08
C TYR A 413 5.90 -6.41 -18.01
N PHE A 414 6.64 -7.33 -18.62
CA PHE A 414 7.83 -7.02 -19.45
C PHE A 414 7.51 -6.67 -20.91
N LYS A 415 6.27 -6.85 -21.35
CA LYS A 415 5.84 -6.44 -22.70
C LYS A 415 6.00 -4.92 -22.86
N TYR A 416 6.43 -4.50 -24.02
CA TYR A 416 6.78 -3.13 -24.39
C TYR A 416 8.07 -2.56 -23.76
N LEU A 417 8.61 -3.15 -22.72
CA LEU A 417 9.84 -2.65 -22.11
C LEU A 417 11.00 -2.73 -23.11
N LYS A 418 11.83 -1.70 -23.10
CA LYS A 418 13.03 -1.58 -23.91
C LYS A 418 14.21 -1.25 -23.04
N SER A 419 15.38 -1.77 -23.37
CA SER A 419 16.65 -1.40 -22.75
C SER A 419 17.45 -0.45 -23.63
N GLN A 420 18.50 0.10 -23.05
CA GLN A 420 19.56 0.86 -23.68
C GLN A 420 20.92 0.44 -23.08
N ASP A 421 22.00 0.70 -23.82
CA ASP A 421 23.36 0.32 -23.37
C ASP A 421 23.83 1.22 -22.22
N ASP A 422 23.60 2.52 -22.33
CA ASP A 422 23.96 3.49 -21.31
C ASP A 422 23.00 3.45 -20.12
N ILE A 423 23.54 3.77 -18.94
CA ILE A 423 22.71 3.92 -17.73
C ILE A 423 21.82 5.16 -17.89
N VAL A 424 20.53 5.01 -17.58
CA VAL A 424 19.55 6.10 -17.60
C VAL A 424 19.98 7.22 -16.68
N THR A 425 19.97 8.46 -17.17
CA THR A 425 20.21 9.61 -16.32
C THR A 425 18.92 10.12 -15.68
N LYS A 426 19.05 10.77 -14.51
CA LYS A 426 17.91 11.44 -13.86
C LYS A 426 17.19 12.42 -14.81
N LYS A 427 17.97 13.20 -15.58
CA LYS A 427 17.44 14.15 -16.59
C LYS A 427 16.62 13.43 -17.67
N GLN A 428 17.11 12.28 -18.16
CA GLN A 428 16.42 11.46 -19.13
C GLN A 428 15.09 10.93 -18.55
N TYR A 429 15.11 10.43 -17.31
CA TYR A 429 13.93 9.96 -16.61
C TYR A 429 12.88 11.08 -16.44
N ASP A 430 13.30 12.25 -15.92
CA ASP A 430 12.39 13.38 -15.68
C ASP A 430 11.77 13.91 -16.99
N SER A 431 12.51 13.91 -18.10
CA SER A 431 12.00 14.30 -19.42
C SER A 431 10.99 13.28 -19.93
N ALA A 432 11.33 11.98 -19.86
CA ALA A 432 10.45 10.91 -20.31
C ALA A 432 9.14 10.87 -19.51
N TYR A 433 9.19 11.16 -18.20
CA TYR A 433 7.98 11.27 -17.37
C TYR A 433 7.04 12.38 -17.83
N LYS A 434 7.57 13.55 -18.13
CA LYS A 434 6.77 14.68 -18.64
C LYS A 434 6.06 14.35 -19.98
N ASP A 435 6.77 13.65 -20.85
CA ASP A 435 6.20 13.27 -22.15
C ASP A 435 5.17 12.14 -21.95
N TRP A 436 5.44 11.18 -21.08
CA TRP A 436 4.50 10.11 -20.73
C TRP A 436 3.20 10.66 -20.13
N LEU A 437 3.25 11.68 -19.27
CA LEU A 437 2.04 12.31 -18.73
C LEU A 437 1.15 12.91 -19.83
N LYS A 438 1.74 13.56 -20.84
CA LYS A 438 1.01 14.10 -21.98
C LYS A 438 0.35 13.00 -22.82
N GLU A 439 1.08 11.92 -23.06
CA GLU A 439 0.60 10.76 -23.81
C GLU A 439 -0.51 10.03 -23.06
N ARG A 440 -0.34 9.83 -21.74
CA ARG A 440 -1.36 9.26 -20.86
C ARG A 440 -2.66 10.07 -20.89
N ALA A 441 -2.58 11.40 -20.80
CA ALA A 441 -3.75 12.28 -20.87
C ALA A 441 -4.51 12.09 -22.20
N LYS A 442 -3.81 12.08 -23.34
CA LYS A 442 -4.42 11.84 -24.65
C LYS A 442 -5.07 10.44 -24.75
N SER A 443 -4.41 9.42 -24.17
CA SER A 443 -4.93 8.05 -24.16
C SER A 443 -6.20 7.97 -23.31
N ASN A 444 -6.23 8.62 -22.13
CA ASN A 444 -7.42 8.68 -21.29
C ASN A 444 -8.59 9.40 -21.97
N ASP A 445 -8.34 10.55 -22.60
CA ASP A 445 -9.37 11.30 -23.35
C ASP A 445 -9.96 10.44 -24.48
N LYS A 446 -9.11 9.69 -25.18
CA LYS A 446 -9.58 8.78 -26.23
C LYS A 446 -10.43 7.65 -25.64
N ALA A 447 -9.96 7.01 -24.55
CA ALA A 447 -10.68 5.94 -23.90
C ALA A 447 -12.06 6.39 -23.39
N GLN A 448 -12.16 7.57 -22.77
CA GLN A 448 -13.44 8.15 -22.33
C GLN A 448 -14.39 8.42 -23.51
N LYS A 449 -13.89 8.98 -24.62
CA LYS A 449 -14.69 9.23 -25.83
C LYS A 449 -15.16 7.90 -26.47
N ASP A 450 -14.35 6.88 -26.45
CA ASP A 450 -14.71 5.57 -26.98
C ASP A 450 -15.75 4.88 -26.08
N LEU A 451 -15.58 4.97 -24.75
CA LEU A 451 -16.54 4.44 -23.80
C LEU A 451 -17.92 5.12 -23.94
N ALA A 452 -17.97 6.44 -24.08
CA ALA A 452 -19.21 7.19 -24.27
C ALA A 452 -20.00 6.78 -25.52
N LYS A 453 -19.37 6.12 -26.51
CA LYS A 453 -20.06 5.55 -27.68
C LYS A 453 -20.73 4.21 -27.40
N HIS A 454 -20.28 3.51 -26.35
CA HIS A 454 -20.79 2.19 -25.98
C HIS A 454 -21.81 2.25 -24.83
N VAL A 455 -21.84 3.33 -24.10
CA VAL A 455 -22.86 3.61 -23.05
C VAL A 455 -24.05 4.29 -23.76
N LYS A 456 -25.17 3.60 -23.87
CA LYS A 456 -26.41 4.12 -24.45
C LYS A 456 -27.42 4.39 -23.33
#